data_6cc9b6bf61f5a1b87fbd2c2d41f265c9
#
_entry.id   6cc9b6bf61f5a1b87fbd2c2d41f265c9
#
_cell.length_a   1.000
_cell.length_b   1.000
_cell.length_c   1.000
_cell.angle_alpha   90.00
_cell.angle_beta   90.00
_cell.angle_gamma   90.00
#
_symmetry.space_group_name_H-M   'P 1'
#
loop_
_entity.id
_entity.type
_entity.pdbx_description
1 polymer ?
#
loop_
_entity_poly.entity_id
_entity_poly.type
_entity_poly.pdbx_seq_one_letter_code
_entity_poly.pdbx_strand_id
1 'polypeptide(L)'
;MKKGLLSAIIAILSITNAINAQQKTTLSAEIYGYQRDMVYFDCIQTPLIAQEFYTNPGEEHIYSFESDRLVCISINGRNNVILQPGDSLHVNINYDGKNATVEYSGTERAVNNNRLLENLNGIKRSLRYKSQLLGCAALDVKPKSRIDDSRVLMEKVKALVERSSASPEAKNYVMALTEYDVYLSFIEYPVMYQSVRGVAIDQQEIGDYWNIMDGYTTRDDAEAMNCPEYASLLMRYSFFVKEKAAHEKGEKYEIPNNLEDMYNEIASFYDGKQRDFLLYTLLCNFIRNGQDIERADVLYKDYIEKYNKDNYYKSILDLLLQ
;
A
#
# COMPACT_ATOMS: atom_id res chain seq x y z
N MET A 1 32.92 54.20 -20.82
CA MET A 1 33.06 52.76 -20.69
C MET A 1 32.66 52.35 -19.30
N LYS A 2 31.45 51.79 -19.12
CA LYS A 2 30.95 51.02 -17.93
C LYS A 2 29.43 50.92 -18.06
N LYS A 3 28.95 50.18 -19.04
CA LYS A 3 27.56 49.71 -19.17
C LYS A 3 27.67 48.31 -19.78
N GLY A 4 27.71 47.27 -18.97
CA GLY A 4 27.84 45.91 -19.53
C GLY A 4 28.00 44.81 -18.47
N LEU A 5 27.57 45.04 -17.21
CA LEU A 5 27.71 43.99 -16.19
C LEU A 5 26.48 43.80 -15.28
N LEU A 6 25.32 44.31 -15.71
CA LEU A 6 24.08 44.20 -14.90
C LEU A 6 23.01 43.33 -15.55
N SER A 7 23.25 42.75 -16.73
CA SER A 7 22.25 41.93 -17.45
C SER A 7 22.47 40.40 -17.33
N ALA A 8 23.53 39.99 -16.64
CA ALA A 8 23.87 38.55 -16.53
C ALA A 8 23.43 37.86 -15.22
N ILE A 9 22.87 38.63 -14.24
CA ILE A 9 22.50 38.07 -12.93
C ILE A 9 20.99 37.82 -12.78
N ILE A 10 20.16 38.29 -13.71
CA ILE A 10 18.68 38.07 -13.67
C ILE A 10 18.27 36.75 -14.37
N ALA A 11 19.17 36.09 -15.07
CA ALA A 11 18.87 34.86 -15.82
C ALA A 11 19.11 33.55 -15.05
N ILE A 12 19.50 33.58 -13.76
CA ILE A 12 19.85 32.38 -12.99
C ILE A 12 18.89 32.13 -11.81
N LEU A 13 17.86 32.95 -11.61
CA LEU A 13 16.87 32.77 -10.54
C LEU A 13 15.49 32.27 -11.05
N SER A 14 15.41 31.77 -12.26
CA SER A 14 14.20 31.10 -12.80
C SER A 14 14.38 29.59 -12.92
N ILE A 15 15.13 28.98 -12.01
CA ILE A 15 15.29 27.54 -12.00
C ILE A 15 14.59 26.99 -10.76
N THR A 16 13.62 26.14 -11.07
CA THR A 16 13.04 25.08 -10.25
C THR A 16 12.10 25.50 -9.12
N ASN A 17 10.99 26.08 -9.46
CA ASN A 17 9.75 25.43 -9.06
C ASN A 17 9.38 24.48 -10.22
N ALA A 18 9.91 23.28 -10.21
CA ALA A 18 9.26 22.17 -10.86
C ALA A 18 7.99 21.94 -10.04
N ILE A 19 6.92 22.69 -10.37
CA ILE A 19 5.56 22.29 -10.13
C ILE A 19 5.53 20.88 -10.74
N ASN A 20 5.37 19.84 -9.95
CA ASN A 20 4.99 18.52 -10.44
C ASN A 20 3.67 18.73 -11.16
N ALA A 21 3.72 19.06 -12.44
CA ALA A 21 2.53 19.21 -13.26
C ALA A 21 1.90 17.81 -13.26
N GLN A 22 0.69 17.73 -12.81
CA GLN A 22 -0.12 16.53 -12.92
C GLN A 22 -0.07 16.09 -14.39
N GLN A 23 0.48 14.91 -14.64
CA GLN A 23 0.61 14.38 -15.99
C GLN A 23 -0.53 13.41 -16.25
N LYS A 24 -1.17 13.57 -17.42
CA LYS A 24 -2.24 12.65 -17.84
C LYS A 24 -1.69 11.25 -17.98
N THR A 25 -2.27 10.34 -17.21
CA THR A 25 -1.96 8.90 -17.19
C THR A 25 -3.14 8.16 -17.82
N THR A 26 -2.88 7.14 -18.61
CA THR A 26 -3.92 6.37 -19.31
C THR A 26 -3.75 4.89 -19.07
N LEU A 27 -4.81 4.26 -18.59
CA LEU A 27 -4.99 2.81 -18.53
C LEU A 27 -6.03 2.42 -19.56
N SER A 28 -5.72 1.49 -20.46
CA SER A 28 -6.74 0.80 -21.25
C SER A 28 -6.70 -0.71 -21.00
N ALA A 29 -7.85 -1.35 -21.08
CA ALA A 29 -7.97 -2.78 -20.87
C ALA A 29 -8.95 -3.42 -21.85
N GLU A 30 -8.57 -4.56 -22.42
CA GLU A 30 -9.44 -5.49 -23.11
C GLU A 30 -9.58 -6.74 -22.28
N ILE A 31 -10.82 -7.20 -22.02
CA ILE A 31 -11.10 -8.32 -21.13
C ILE A 31 -11.96 -9.35 -21.86
N TYR A 32 -11.44 -10.57 -21.94
CA TYR A 32 -12.08 -11.70 -22.58
C TYR A 32 -12.43 -12.80 -21.57
N GLY A 33 -13.50 -13.52 -21.82
CA GLY A 33 -13.93 -14.66 -20.99
C GLY A 33 -14.52 -14.27 -19.63
N TYR A 34 -14.75 -12.99 -19.38
CA TYR A 34 -15.34 -12.49 -18.14
C TYR A 34 -16.86 -12.69 -18.17
N GLN A 35 -17.42 -13.24 -17.09
CA GLN A 35 -18.83 -13.61 -17.02
C GLN A 35 -19.75 -12.52 -16.47
N ARG A 36 -19.20 -11.38 -16.04
CA ARG A 36 -19.97 -10.22 -15.51
C ARG A 36 -20.14 -9.16 -16.59
N ASP A 37 -21.25 -8.46 -16.53
CA ASP A 37 -21.60 -7.42 -17.51
C ASP A 37 -20.79 -6.11 -17.33
N MET A 38 -20.15 -5.91 -16.19
CA MET A 38 -19.39 -4.69 -15.87
C MET A 38 -17.91 -4.95 -15.70
N VAL A 39 -17.11 -4.02 -16.21
CA VAL A 39 -15.69 -3.86 -15.91
C VAL A 39 -15.51 -2.58 -15.12
N TYR A 40 -14.77 -2.61 -14.03
CA TYR A 40 -14.49 -1.43 -13.23
C TYR A 40 -13.01 -1.34 -12.84
N PHE A 41 -12.56 -0.10 -12.70
CA PHE A 41 -11.22 0.25 -12.26
C PHE A 41 -11.31 0.95 -10.91
N ASP A 42 -10.74 0.33 -9.87
CA ASP A 42 -10.65 0.91 -8.54
C ASP A 42 -9.26 1.43 -8.26
N CYS A 43 -9.13 2.71 -7.91
CA CYS A 43 -7.88 3.24 -7.37
C CYS A 43 -7.74 2.81 -5.90
N ILE A 44 -6.72 1.99 -5.60
CA ILE A 44 -6.54 1.41 -4.26
C ILE A 44 -6.21 2.49 -3.22
N GLN A 45 -5.43 3.51 -3.60
CA GLN A 45 -5.05 4.61 -2.70
C GLN A 45 -6.16 5.64 -2.51
N THR A 46 -7.05 5.75 -3.49
CA THR A 46 -8.13 6.76 -3.50
C THR A 46 -9.46 6.09 -3.82
N PRO A 47 -10.12 5.52 -2.84
CA PRO A 47 -11.32 4.72 -3.03
C PRO A 47 -12.56 5.47 -3.55
N LEU A 48 -12.43 6.76 -3.86
CA LEU A 48 -13.50 7.59 -4.38
C LEU A 48 -13.59 7.63 -5.90
N ILE A 49 -12.59 7.08 -6.61
CA ILE A 49 -12.52 7.14 -8.07
C ILE A 49 -12.62 5.72 -8.60
N ALA A 50 -13.84 5.17 -8.60
CA ALA A 50 -14.16 3.98 -9.38
C ALA A 50 -14.81 4.42 -10.69
N GLN A 51 -14.41 3.79 -11.79
CA GLN A 51 -15.13 3.90 -13.07
C GLN A 51 -15.70 2.54 -13.43
N GLU A 52 -16.97 2.52 -13.80
CA GLU A 52 -17.70 1.32 -14.20
C GLU A 52 -17.93 1.35 -15.71
N PHE A 53 -17.69 0.21 -16.36
CA PHE A 53 -17.91 0.02 -17.79
C PHE A 53 -18.68 -1.27 -18.04
N TYR A 54 -19.58 -1.22 -19.00
CA TYR A 54 -20.23 -2.43 -19.48
C TYR A 54 -19.26 -3.21 -20.36
N THR A 55 -19.21 -4.54 -20.17
CA THR A 55 -18.28 -5.39 -20.91
C THR A 55 -18.94 -5.97 -22.14
N ASN A 56 -18.35 -5.71 -23.32
CA ASN A 56 -18.53 -6.54 -24.50
C ASN A 56 -17.19 -7.23 -24.78
N PRO A 57 -17.13 -8.55 -25.02
CA PRO A 57 -15.88 -9.21 -25.32
C PRO A 57 -15.14 -8.53 -26.47
N GLY A 58 -13.86 -8.18 -26.23
CA GLY A 58 -13.03 -7.49 -27.21
C GLY A 58 -13.24 -5.98 -27.31
N GLU A 59 -14.05 -5.38 -26.44
CA GLU A 59 -14.15 -3.92 -26.35
C GLU A 59 -13.04 -3.36 -25.46
N GLU A 60 -12.40 -2.29 -25.93
CA GLU A 60 -11.39 -1.57 -25.14
C GLU A 60 -12.05 -0.60 -24.17
N HIS A 61 -11.71 -0.73 -22.89
CA HIS A 61 -12.13 0.20 -21.84
C HIS A 61 -10.98 1.12 -21.47
N ILE A 62 -11.20 2.44 -21.56
CA ILE A 62 -10.15 3.45 -21.36
C ILE A 62 -10.47 4.27 -20.11
N TYR A 63 -9.50 4.36 -19.21
CA TYR A 63 -9.52 5.21 -18.04
C TYR A 63 -8.33 6.18 -18.07
N SER A 64 -8.61 7.48 -18.05
CA SER A 64 -7.59 8.52 -18.02
C SER A 64 -7.76 9.40 -16.79
N PHE A 65 -6.66 9.68 -16.11
CA PHE A 65 -6.62 10.48 -14.89
C PHE A 65 -5.33 11.29 -14.81
N GLU A 66 -5.29 12.22 -13.89
CA GLU A 66 -4.09 12.99 -13.56
C GLU A 66 -3.61 12.57 -12.17
N SER A 67 -2.31 12.37 -12.02
CA SER A 67 -1.68 12.04 -10.75
C SER A 67 -0.30 12.68 -10.66
N ASP A 68 0.14 12.98 -9.44
CA ASP A 68 1.49 13.44 -9.10
C ASP A 68 2.34 12.32 -8.46
N ARG A 69 1.75 11.13 -8.31
CA ARG A 69 2.36 9.98 -7.63
C ARG A 69 2.02 8.66 -8.31
N LEU A 70 2.70 7.58 -7.88
CA LEU A 70 2.37 6.23 -8.31
C LEU A 70 0.96 5.87 -7.83
N VAL A 71 0.15 5.30 -8.73
CA VAL A 71 -1.22 4.86 -8.46
C VAL A 71 -1.31 3.36 -8.71
N CYS A 72 -1.96 2.65 -7.80
CA CYS A 72 -2.34 1.25 -7.99
C CYS A 72 -3.82 1.16 -8.31
N ILE A 73 -4.14 0.55 -9.44
CA ILE A 73 -5.52 0.35 -9.90
C ILE A 73 -5.83 -1.13 -9.93
N SER A 74 -6.93 -1.51 -9.29
CA SER A 74 -7.47 -2.86 -9.35
C SER A 74 -8.51 -2.96 -10.46
N ILE A 75 -8.28 -3.84 -11.42
CA ILE A 75 -9.23 -4.17 -12.48
C ILE A 75 -10.11 -5.31 -11.97
N ASN A 76 -11.41 -5.04 -11.80
CA ASN A 76 -12.41 -5.97 -11.28
C ASN A 76 -12.06 -6.60 -9.91
N GLY A 77 -11.28 -5.90 -9.07
CA GLY A 77 -10.83 -6.40 -7.78
C GLY A 77 -9.92 -7.63 -7.86
N ARG A 78 -9.31 -7.91 -9.03
CA ARG A 78 -8.51 -9.13 -9.26
C ARG A 78 -7.13 -8.88 -9.82
N ASN A 79 -7.00 -7.98 -10.77
CA ASN A 79 -5.73 -7.68 -11.43
C ASN A 79 -5.30 -6.27 -11.07
N ASN A 80 -4.28 -6.17 -10.25
CA ASN A 80 -3.70 -4.89 -9.86
C ASN A 80 -2.63 -4.47 -10.87
N VAL A 81 -2.68 -3.21 -11.26
CA VAL A 81 -1.67 -2.55 -12.11
C VAL A 81 -1.16 -1.30 -11.40
N ILE A 82 0.10 -0.96 -11.61
CA ILE A 82 0.72 0.25 -11.08
C ILE A 82 1.11 1.19 -12.21
N LEU A 83 0.82 2.47 -12.03
CA LEU A 83 1.03 3.52 -13.02
C LEU A 83 1.69 4.71 -12.35
N GLN A 84 2.66 5.30 -13.02
CA GLN A 84 3.27 6.57 -12.63
C GLN A 84 2.74 7.72 -13.50
N PRO A 85 2.87 8.97 -13.04
CA PRO A 85 2.46 10.13 -13.81
C PRO A 85 3.01 10.09 -15.25
N GLY A 86 2.12 10.23 -16.24
CA GLY A 86 2.45 10.20 -17.67
C GLY A 86 2.59 8.80 -18.28
N ASP A 87 2.32 7.73 -17.55
CA ASP A 87 2.30 6.37 -18.12
C ASP A 87 1.10 6.18 -19.04
N SER A 88 1.30 5.36 -20.08
CA SER A 88 0.24 4.77 -20.90
C SER A 88 0.41 3.25 -20.84
N LEU A 89 -0.60 2.55 -20.35
CA LEU A 89 -0.61 1.10 -20.23
C LEU A 89 -1.86 0.53 -20.85
N HIS A 90 -1.69 -0.44 -21.72
CA HIS A 90 -2.74 -1.30 -22.24
C HIS A 90 -2.61 -2.69 -21.66
N VAL A 91 -3.71 -3.25 -21.16
CA VAL A 91 -3.77 -4.55 -20.49
C VAL A 91 -4.76 -5.45 -21.21
N ASN A 92 -4.28 -6.57 -21.72
CA ASN A 92 -5.13 -7.63 -22.29
C ASN A 92 -5.28 -8.73 -21.26
N ILE A 93 -6.53 -9.02 -20.86
CA ILE A 93 -6.86 -10.02 -19.85
C ILE A 93 -7.73 -11.10 -20.46
N ASN A 94 -7.23 -12.34 -20.44
CA ASN A 94 -7.96 -13.52 -20.87
C ASN A 94 -8.30 -14.42 -19.69
N TYR A 95 -9.59 -14.64 -19.43
CA TYR A 95 -10.07 -15.59 -18.43
C TYR A 95 -10.47 -16.92 -19.10
N ASP A 96 -9.90 -18.01 -18.65
CA ASP A 96 -10.25 -19.37 -19.08
C ASP A 96 -11.32 -20.02 -18.20
N GLY A 97 -11.96 -19.23 -17.32
CA GLY A 97 -12.92 -19.70 -16.32
C GLY A 97 -12.28 -20.06 -14.98
N LYS A 98 -10.96 -20.18 -14.91
CA LYS A 98 -10.21 -20.53 -13.70
C LYS A 98 -9.04 -19.57 -13.43
N ASN A 99 -8.29 -19.24 -14.46
CA ASN A 99 -7.10 -18.38 -14.39
C ASN A 99 -7.24 -17.19 -15.34
N ALA A 100 -6.50 -16.12 -15.04
CA ALA A 100 -6.33 -15.00 -15.95
C ALA A 100 -4.91 -15.02 -16.52
N THR A 101 -4.80 -14.90 -17.84
CA THR A 101 -3.56 -14.54 -18.52
C THR A 101 -3.59 -13.04 -18.78
N VAL A 102 -2.50 -12.34 -18.44
CA VAL A 102 -2.40 -10.89 -18.56
C VAL A 102 -1.21 -10.53 -19.43
N GLU A 103 -1.45 -9.69 -20.44
CA GLU A 103 -0.41 -9.14 -21.31
C GLU A 103 -0.40 -7.62 -21.20
N TYR A 104 0.82 -7.03 -21.20
CA TYR A 104 1.01 -5.60 -21.05
C TYR A 104 1.67 -5.01 -22.28
N SER A 105 1.16 -3.88 -22.76
CA SER A 105 1.79 -3.02 -23.76
C SER A 105 1.63 -1.54 -23.39
N GLY A 106 2.43 -0.65 -24.00
CA GLY A 106 2.40 0.77 -23.71
C GLY A 106 3.78 1.38 -23.48
N THR A 107 3.91 2.35 -22.58
CA THR A 107 5.22 2.92 -22.25
C THR A 107 6.11 1.87 -21.61
N GLU A 108 7.39 1.85 -21.99
CA GLU A 108 8.36 0.84 -21.50
C GLU A 108 8.39 0.79 -19.96
N ARG A 109 8.37 1.96 -19.33
CA ARG A 109 8.33 2.08 -17.86
C ARG A 109 7.10 1.37 -17.28
N ALA A 110 5.90 1.68 -17.78
CA ALA A 110 4.66 1.08 -17.30
C ALA A 110 4.66 -0.44 -17.47
N VAL A 111 5.12 -0.94 -18.62
CA VAL A 111 5.23 -2.38 -18.88
C VAL A 111 6.21 -3.05 -17.91
N ASN A 112 7.40 -2.47 -17.70
CA ASN A 112 8.40 -3.03 -16.80
C ASN A 112 7.94 -3.02 -15.33
N ASN A 113 7.25 -1.96 -14.90
CA ASN A 113 6.70 -1.85 -13.56
C ASN A 113 5.64 -2.93 -13.31
N ASN A 114 4.74 -3.16 -14.25
CA ASN A 114 3.68 -4.15 -14.11
C ASN A 114 4.19 -5.58 -14.23
N ARG A 115 5.23 -5.83 -15.02
CA ARG A 115 5.93 -7.13 -15.01
C ARG A 115 6.59 -7.42 -13.67
N LEU A 116 7.14 -6.41 -13.00
CA LEU A 116 7.69 -6.57 -11.64
C LEU A 116 6.59 -7.00 -10.66
N LEU A 117 5.43 -6.33 -10.67
CA LEU A 117 4.29 -6.67 -9.81
C LEU A 117 3.75 -8.07 -10.11
N GLU A 118 3.64 -8.44 -11.38
CA GLU A 118 3.22 -9.78 -11.78
C GLU A 118 4.20 -10.87 -11.34
N ASN A 119 5.50 -10.62 -11.45
CA ASN A 119 6.53 -11.53 -10.97
C ASN A 119 6.49 -11.72 -9.46
N LEU A 120 6.20 -10.66 -8.66
CA LEU A 120 5.90 -10.79 -7.23
C LEU A 120 4.74 -11.76 -7.00
N ASN A 121 3.63 -11.58 -7.73
CA ASN A 121 2.47 -12.47 -7.63
C ASN A 121 2.82 -13.91 -8.06
N GLY A 122 3.70 -14.07 -9.05
CA GLY A 122 4.24 -15.36 -9.47
C GLY A 122 5.04 -16.06 -8.36
N ILE A 123 5.89 -15.33 -7.64
CA ILE A 123 6.62 -15.85 -6.47
C ILE A 123 5.63 -16.29 -5.38
N LYS A 124 4.65 -15.44 -5.04
CA LYS A 124 3.61 -15.79 -4.04
C LYS A 124 2.85 -17.06 -4.43
N ARG A 125 2.42 -17.18 -5.69
CA ARG A 125 1.78 -18.39 -6.20
C ARG A 125 2.67 -19.64 -6.10
N SER A 126 3.96 -19.52 -6.43
CA SER A 126 4.90 -20.65 -6.37
C SER A 126 5.12 -21.15 -4.94
N LEU A 127 5.08 -20.25 -3.97
CA LEU A 127 5.18 -20.54 -2.53
C LEU A 127 3.82 -20.90 -1.91
N ARG A 128 2.72 -20.82 -2.67
CA ARG A 128 1.34 -20.89 -2.15
C ARG A 128 1.10 -19.87 -1.02
N TYR A 129 1.78 -18.75 -1.09
CA TYR A 129 1.75 -17.71 -0.07
C TYR A 129 0.48 -16.87 -0.20
N LYS A 130 -0.31 -16.83 0.87
CA LYS A 130 -1.52 -16.00 0.93
C LYS A 130 -1.21 -14.71 1.68
N SER A 131 -1.42 -13.56 1.05
CA SER A 131 -1.17 -12.25 1.65
C SER A 131 -2.21 -11.87 2.71
N GLN A 132 -3.47 -12.30 2.52
CA GLN A 132 -4.52 -11.98 3.49
C GLN A 132 -4.41 -12.88 4.72
N LEU A 133 -4.23 -12.27 5.88
CA LEU A 133 -4.24 -12.96 7.17
C LEU A 133 -5.65 -13.08 7.77
N LEU A 134 -6.60 -12.31 7.27
CA LEU A 134 -7.97 -12.30 7.77
C LEU A 134 -8.76 -13.51 7.25
N GLY A 135 -9.20 -14.33 8.16
CA GLY A 135 -10.07 -15.47 7.90
C GLY A 135 -9.39 -16.85 7.99
N CYS A 136 -10.19 -17.88 8.11
CA CYS A 136 -9.74 -19.27 8.34
C CYS A 136 -8.80 -19.82 7.26
N ALA A 137 -8.87 -19.28 6.05
CA ALA A 137 -8.04 -19.70 4.94
C ALA A 137 -6.54 -19.39 5.11
N ALA A 138 -6.19 -18.41 5.96
CA ALA A 138 -4.80 -18.05 6.23
C ALA A 138 -4.14 -18.91 7.31
N LEU A 139 -4.94 -19.64 8.09
CA LEU A 139 -4.48 -20.47 9.22
C LEU A 139 -4.35 -21.95 8.85
N ASP A 140 -4.15 -22.26 7.59
CA ASP A 140 -4.00 -23.62 7.07
C ASP A 140 -2.59 -24.20 7.26
N VAL A 141 -1.61 -23.35 7.56
CA VAL A 141 -0.22 -23.75 7.84
C VAL A 141 0.18 -23.44 9.27
N LYS A 142 1.17 -24.15 9.79
CA LYS A 142 1.72 -23.87 11.13
C LYS A 142 2.48 -22.53 11.12
N PRO A 143 2.49 -21.77 12.24
CA PRO A 143 3.20 -20.49 12.33
C PRO A 143 4.67 -20.56 11.93
N LYS A 144 5.39 -21.62 12.34
CA LYS A 144 6.77 -21.82 11.90
C LYS A 144 6.90 -21.85 10.37
N SER A 145 6.07 -22.63 9.69
CA SER A 145 6.09 -22.70 8.21
C SER A 145 5.75 -21.35 7.60
N ARG A 146 4.74 -20.64 8.15
CA ARG A 146 4.37 -19.30 7.68
C ARG A 146 5.54 -18.31 7.77
N ILE A 147 6.26 -18.30 8.87
CA ILE A 147 7.41 -17.43 9.12
C ILE A 147 8.58 -17.80 8.19
N ASP A 148 8.86 -19.09 8.02
CA ASP A 148 9.91 -19.56 7.13
C ASP A 148 9.60 -19.21 5.66
N ASP A 149 8.37 -19.43 5.21
CA ASP A 149 7.90 -19.02 3.86
C ASP A 149 7.96 -17.50 3.66
N SER A 150 7.68 -16.72 4.70
CA SER A 150 7.79 -15.25 4.66
C SER A 150 9.24 -14.80 4.48
N ARG A 151 10.19 -15.43 5.15
CA ARG A 151 11.63 -15.16 4.94
C ARG A 151 12.06 -15.50 3.52
N VAL A 152 11.64 -16.65 3.00
CA VAL A 152 11.91 -17.06 1.61
C VAL A 152 11.27 -16.09 0.61
N LEU A 153 10.06 -15.60 0.87
CA LEU A 153 9.40 -14.58 0.06
C LEU A 153 10.25 -13.31 0.00
N MET A 154 10.69 -12.80 1.16
CA MET A 154 11.52 -11.59 1.24
C MET A 154 12.82 -11.72 0.42
N GLU A 155 13.53 -12.83 0.58
CA GLU A 155 14.78 -13.09 -0.16
C GLU A 155 14.56 -13.13 -1.67
N LYS A 156 13.53 -13.86 -2.12
CA LYS A 156 13.19 -13.96 -3.55
C LYS A 156 12.78 -12.62 -4.15
N VAL A 157 12.02 -11.81 -3.40
CA VAL A 157 11.57 -10.49 -3.89
C VAL A 157 12.72 -9.50 -3.91
N LYS A 158 13.61 -9.48 -2.93
CA LYS A 158 14.85 -8.67 -2.98
C LYS A 158 15.64 -8.97 -4.24
N ALA A 159 15.90 -10.25 -4.51
CA ALA A 159 16.62 -10.68 -5.72
C ALA A 159 15.87 -10.36 -7.03
N LEU A 160 14.53 -10.36 -7.02
CA LEU A 160 13.70 -9.94 -8.15
C LEU A 160 13.84 -8.43 -8.40
N VAL A 161 13.70 -7.61 -7.37
CA VAL A 161 13.80 -6.14 -7.42
C VAL A 161 15.18 -5.70 -7.93
N GLU A 162 16.25 -6.30 -7.43
CA GLU A 162 17.62 -6.01 -7.87
C GLU A 162 17.82 -6.23 -9.38
N ARG A 163 17.25 -7.30 -9.94
CA ARG A 163 17.39 -7.67 -11.35
C ARG A 163 16.39 -6.99 -12.28
N SER A 164 15.35 -6.37 -11.72
CA SER A 164 14.29 -5.76 -12.51
C SER A 164 14.73 -4.46 -13.17
N SER A 165 14.24 -4.22 -14.40
CA SER A 165 14.33 -2.94 -15.11
C SER A 165 13.18 -1.96 -14.75
N ALA A 166 12.36 -2.30 -13.77
CA ALA A 166 11.31 -1.41 -13.26
C ALA A 166 11.90 -0.14 -12.64
N SER A 167 11.10 0.91 -12.58
CA SER A 167 11.49 2.18 -11.97
C SER A 167 11.80 2.05 -10.47
N PRO A 168 12.61 2.96 -9.90
CA PRO A 168 12.86 2.97 -8.46
C PRO A 168 11.58 3.03 -7.63
N GLU A 169 10.59 3.81 -8.06
CA GLU A 169 9.30 3.98 -7.39
C GLU A 169 8.51 2.65 -7.38
N ALA A 170 8.43 1.96 -8.52
CA ALA A 170 7.76 0.66 -8.57
C ALA A 170 8.48 -0.39 -7.71
N LYS A 171 9.81 -0.34 -7.65
CA LYS A 171 10.61 -1.20 -6.77
C LYS A 171 10.32 -0.93 -5.30
N ASN A 172 10.26 0.33 -4.90
CA ASN A 172 9.93 0.74 -3.54
C ASN A 172 8.51 0.30 -3.16
N TYR A 173 7.53 0.50 -4.05
CA TYR A 173 6.15 0.07 -3.82
C TYR A 173 6.04 -1.46 -3.63
N VAL A 174 6.69 -2.24 -4.50
CA VAL A 174 6.73 -3.71 -4.40
C VAL A 174 7.42 -4.17 -3.12
N MET A 175 8.48 -3.46 -2.68
CA MET A 175 9.12 -3.76 -1.40
C MET A 175 8.19 -3.44 -0.21
N ALA A 176 7.45 -2.32 -0.22
CA ALA A 176 6.48 -1.98 0.82
C ALA A 176 5.37 -3.04 0.95
N LEU A 177 4.81 -3.50 -0.20
CA LEU A 177 3.87 -4.63 -0.23
C LEU A 177 4.47 -5.92 0.35
N THR A 178 5.74 -6.20 0.04
CA THR A 178 6.41 -7.41 0.53
C THR A 178 6.68 -7.32 2.02
N GLU A 179 7.10 -6.17 2.52
CA GLU A 179 7.30 -5.95 3.96
C GLU A 179 6.00 -6.10 4.74
N TYR A 180 4.89 -5.59 4.22
CA TYR A 180 3.57 -5.86 4.78
C TYR A 180 3.29 -7.36 4.90
N ASP A 181 3.43 -8.12 3.82
CA ASP A 181 3.15 -9.55 3.83
C ASP A 181 4.03 -10.32 4.84
N VAL A 182 5.31 -9.99 4.87
CA VAL A 182 6.31 -10.70 5.65
C VAL A 182 6.22 -10.33 7.14
N TYR A 183 6.33 -9.04 7.45
CA TYR A 183 6.43 -8.60 8.84
C TYR A 183 5.09 -8.64 9.56
N LEU A 184 3.98 -8.42 8.86
CA LEU A 184 2.67 -8.66 9.46
C LEU A 184 2.48 -10.15 9.78
N SER A 185 3.01 -11.05 8.93
CA SER A 185 3.00 -12.48 9.23
C SER A 185 3.82 -12.83 10.47
N PHE A 186 4.88 -12.10 10.76
CA PHE A 186 5.69 -12.32 11.95
C PHE A 186 4.95 -11.96 13.24
N ILE A 187 4.26 -10.81 13.24
CA ILE A 187 3.65 -10.27 14.46
C ILE A 187 2.18 -10.67 14.64
N GLU A 188 1.45 -10.90 13.56
CA GLU A 188 0.00 -11.15 13.63
C GLU A 188 -0.36 -12.63 13.52
N TYR A 189 0.32 -13.39 12.66
CA TYR A 189 -0.05 -14.78 12.41
C TYR A 189 0.05 -15.66 13.66
N PRO A 190 1.09 -15.57 14.53
CA PRO A 190 1.17 -16.34 15.76
C PRO A 190 0.02 -16.06 16.73
N VAL A 191 -0.38 -14.78 16.85
CA VAL A 191 -1.48 -14.35 17.73
C VAL A 191 -2.82 -14.88 17.22
N MET A 192 -3.08 -14.75 15.92
CA MET A 192 -4.28 -15.30 15.28
C MET A 192 -4.34 -16.81 15.40
N TYR A 193 -3.21 -17.50 15.22
CA TYR A 193 -3.14 -18.95 15.34
C TYR A 193 -3.43 -19.41 16.77
N GLN A 194 -2.88 -18.73 17.78
CA GLN A 194 -3.23 -18.96 19.18
C GLN A 194 -4.72 -18.77 19.42
N SER A 195 -5.30 -17.67 18.96
CA SER A 195 -6.71 -17.35 19.17
C SER A 195 -7.65 -18.39 18.55
N VAL A 196 -7.34 -18.89 17.33
CA VAL A 196 -8.22 -19.79 16.59
C VAL A 196 -7.93 -21.27 16.89
N ARG A 197 -6.67 -21.63 17.11
CA ARG A 197 -6.25 -23.03 17.30
C ARG A 197 -5.96 -23.40 18.75
N GLY A 198 -5.93 -22.42 19.65
CA GLY A 198 -5.65 -22.64 21.08
C GLY A 198 -4.21 -23.06 21.39
N VAL A 199 -3.27 -22.87 20.46
CA VAL A 199 -1.85 -23.20 20.62
C VAL A 199 -1.13 -21.94 21.09
N ALA A 200 -0.60 -21.96 22.31
CA ALA A 200 0.12 -20.82 22.88
C ALA A 200 1.36 -20.46 22.03
N ILE A 201 1.73 -19.17 21.97
CA ILE A 201 2.81 -18.67 21.10
C ILE A 201 4.13 -19.36 21.37
N ASP A 202 4.47 -19.62 22.64
CA ASP A 202 5.67 -20.35 23.07
C ASP A 202 5.72 -21.82 22.61
N GLN A 203 4.56 -22.39 22.24
CA GLN A 203 4.43 -23.76 21.71
C GLN A 203 4.43 -23.82 20.17
N GLN A 204 4.56 -22.68 19.49
CA GLN A 204 4.45 -22.60 18.02
C GLN A 204 5.78 -22.85 17.28
N GLU A 205 6.86 -23.12 17.98
CA GLU A 205 8.20 -23.42 17.43
C GLU A 205 8.79 -22.28 16.56
N ILE A 206 8.41 -21.02 16.85
CA ILE A 206 8.81 -19.83 16.09
C ILE A 206 10.03 -19.09 16.67
N GLY A 207 10.59 -19.60 17.76
CA GLY A 207 11.63 -18.94 18.54
C GLY A 207 11.05 -17.90 19.48
N ASP A 208 11.86 -16.90 19.83
CA ASP A 208 11.40 -15.80 20.68
C ASP A 208 10.51 -14.83 19.89
N TYR A 209 9.22 -14.89 20.14
CA TYR A 209 8.22 -14.04 19.48
C TYR A 209 8.48 -12.55 19.72
N TRP A 210 8.89 -12.17 20.92
CA TRP A 210 9.09 -10.76 21.25
C TRP A 210 10.31 -10.14 20.56
N ASN A 211 11.25 -10.96 20.10
CA ASN A 211 12.42 -10.54 19.34
C ASN A 211 12.29 -10.79 17.83
N ILE A 212 11.12 -11.23 17.34
CA ILE A 212 10.92 -11.59 15.93
C ILE A 212 11.09 -10.41 14.97
N MET A 213 10.91 -9.17 15.46
CA MET A 213 11.06 -7.91 14.70
C MET A 213 12.41 -7.22 14.96
N ASP A 214 13.33 -7.84 15.69
CA ASP A 214 14.62 -7.22 15.97
C ASP A 214 15.38 -6.92 14.68
N GLY A 215 15.87 -5.68 14.57
CA GLY A 215 16.55 -5.19 13.37
C GLY A 215 15.62 -4.67 12.26
N TYR A 216 14.29 -4.76 12.42
CA TYR A 216 13.37 -4.12 11.48
C TYR A 216 13.40 -2.61 11.66
N THR A 217 13.49 -1.90 10.54
CA THR A 217 13.39 -0.43 10.46
C THR A 217 12.26 -0.08 9.50
N THR A 218 11.37 0.76 9.97
CA THR A 218 10.23 1.24 9.16
C THR A 218 10.69 2.15 8.04
N ARG A 219 10.03 2.06 6.88
CA ARG A 219 10.27 2.92 5.71
C ARG A 219 9.54 4.25 5.85
N ASP A 220 10.07 5.29 5.20
CA ASP A 220 9.46 6.63 5.08
C ASP A 220 9.53 7.19 3.66
N ASP A 221 9.88 6.33 2.67
CA ASP A 221 9.86 6.72 1.25
C ASP A 221 8.41 6.97 0.75
N ALA A 222 8.30 7.73 -0.33
CA ALA A 222 7.02 8.19 -0.83
C ALA A 222 6.08 7.04 -1.23
N GLU A 223 6.64 5.94 -1.76
CA GLU A 223 5.86 4.82 -2.24
C GLU A 223 5.35 3.96 -1.09
N ALA A 224 6.14 3.80 -0.02
CA ALA A 224 5.68 3.17 1.21
C ALA A 224 4.57 3.99 1.88
N MET A 225 4.71 5.34 1.91
CA MET A 225 3.69 6.27 2.40
C MET A 225 2.50 6.45 1.43
N ASN A 226 2.43 5.66 0.39
CA ASN A 226 1.35 5.61 -0.58
C ASN A 226 0.82 4.17 -0.77
N CYS A 227 1.16 3.26 0.15
CA CYS A 227 0.78 1.85 0.15
C CYS A 227 -0.15 1.57 1.35
N PRO A 228 -1.47 1.40 1.15
CA PRO A 228 -2.43 1.17 2.24
C PRO A 228 -2.14 -0.10 3.06
N GLU A 229 -1.60 -1.13 2.41
CA GLU A 229 -1.18 -2.36 3.08
C GLU A 229 -0.04 -2.06 4.06
N TYR A 230 0.92 -1.23 3.65
CA TYR A 230 2.03 -0.84 4.50
C TYR A 230 1.58 0.00 5.71
N ALA A 231 0.55 0.83 5.57
CA ALA A 231 -0.06 1.52 6.71
C ALA A 231 -0.59 0.53 7.75
N SER A 232 -1.19 -0.57 7.32
CA SER A 232 -1.67 -1.62 8.23
C SER A 232 -0.52 -2.30 8.98
N LEU A 233 0.62 -2.53 8.31
CA LEU A 233 1.83 -3.02 8.99
C LEU A 233 2.33 -2.02 10.03
N LEU A 234 2.48 -0.76 9.68
CA LEU A 234 2.98 0.26 10.61
C LEU A 234 2.08 0.38 11.84
N MET A 235 0.76 0.41 11.65
CA MET A 235 -0.21 0.48 12.75
C MET A 235 -0.03 -0.72 13.70
N ARG A 236 0.02 -1.94 13.17
CA ARG A 236 0.21 -3.15 13.97
C ARG A 236 1.59 -3.20 14.63
N TYR A 237 2.61 -2.70 13.95
CA TYR A 237 3.97 -2.63 14.49
C TYR A 237 4.07 -1.72 15.72
N SER A 238 3.40 -0.56 15.72
CA SER A 238 3.37 0.31 16.92
C SER A 238 2.76 -0.40 18.14
N PHE A 239 1.69 -1.15 17.93
CA PHE A 239 1.07 -1.94 19.00
C PHE A 239 2.00 -3.06 19.47
N PHE A 240 2.63 -3.78 18.54
CA PHE A 240 3.59 -4.84 18.87
C PHE A 240 4.76 -4.34 19.75
N VAL A 241 5.32 -3.17 19.41
CA VAL A 241 6.41 -2.57 20.22
C VAL A 241 5.95 -2.26 21.64
N LYS A 242 4.71 -1.79 21.81
CA LYS A 242 4.14 -1.52 23.14
C LYS A 242 3.74 -2.79 23.90
N GLU A 243 3.23 -3.79 23.21
CA GLU A 243 2.98 -5.12 23.77
C GLU A 243 4.29 -5.74 24.27
N LYS A 244 5.39 -5.66 23.49
CA LYS A 244 6.72 -6.12 23.90
C LYS A 244 7.20 -5.38 25.16
N ALA A 245 7.11 -4.07 25.18
CA ALA A 245 7.54 -3.26 26.33
C ALA A 245 6.72 -3.53 27.61
N ALA A 246 5.42 -3.80 27.48
CA ALA A 246 4.58 -4.22 28.60
C ALA A 246 4.95 -5.63 29.08
N HIS A 247 5.14 -6.57 28.15
CA HIS A 247 5.55 -7.94 28.47
C HIS A 247 6.87 -7.98 29.27
N GLU A 248 7.87 -7.20 28.88
CA GLU A 248 9.16 -7.09 29.59
C GLU A 248 9.01 -6.61 31.05
N LYS A 249 7.95 -5.86 31.34
CA LYS A 249 7.61 -5.39 32.70
C LYS A 249 6.65 -6.32 33.45
N GLY A 250 6.19 -7.39 32.81
CA GLY A 250 5.14 -8.27 33.37
C GLY A 250 3.75 -7.62 33.38
N GLU A 251 3.54 -6.60 32.55
CA GLU A 251 2.29 -5.86 32.39
C GLU A 251 1.53 -6.33 31.14
N LYS A 252 0.27 -5.95 31.03
CA LYS A 252 -0.55 -6.17 29.84
C LYS A 252 -0.81 -4.84 29.14
N TYR A 253 -0.52 -4.77 27.84
CA TYR A 253 -0.95 -3.67 26.98
C TYR A 253 -2.32 -4.00 26.37
N GLU A 254 -3.24 -3.04 26.41
CA GLU A 254 -4.54 -3.16 25.74
C GLU A 254 -4.52 -2.31 24.47
N ILE A 255 -4.69 -2.97 23.32
CA ILE A 255 -4.75 -2.28 22.02
C ILE A 255 -5.98 -1.38 22.00
N PRO A 256 -5.84 -0.10 21.63
CA PRO A 256 -6.96 0.81 21.49
C PRO A 256 -8.02 0.29 20.51
N ASN A 257 -9.30 0.49 20.85
CA ASN A 257 -10.42 0.03 20.04
C ASN A 257 -11.38 1.13 19.58
N ASN A 258 -11.07 2.39 19.87
CA ASN A 258 -11.82 3.56 19.41
C ASN A 258 -10.92 4.53 18.65
N LEU A 259 -11.53 5.39 17.84
CA LEU A 259 -10.83 6.31 16.94
C LEU A 259 -9.88 7.26 17.69
N GLU A 260 -10.32 7.85 18.79
CA GLU A 260 -9.52 8.85 19.50
C GLU A 260 -8.25 8.26 20.12
N ASP A 261 -8.40 7.14 20.80
CA ASP A 261 -7.25 6.46 21.42
C ASP A 261 -6.28 5.95 20.36
N MET A 262 -6.78 5.39 19.23
CA MET A 262 -5.94 4.98 18.10
C MET A 262 -5.20 6.19 17.49
N TYR A 263 -5.90 7.31 17.33
CA TYR A 263 -5.32 8.55 16.80
C TYR A 263 -4.19 9.06 17.71
N ASN A 264 -4.44 9.16 19.00
CA ASN A 264 -3.45 9.62 19.99
C ASN A 264 -2.25 8.67 20.07
N GLU A 265 -2.51 7.37 19.95
CA GLU A 265 -1.48 6.33 19.93
C GLU A 265 -0.52 6.52 18.74
N ILE A 266 -1.07 6.66 17.54
CA ILE A 266 -0.30 6.91 16.30
C ILE A 266 0.44 8.24 16.38
N ALA A 267 -0.25 9.31 16.82
CA ALA A 267 0.31 10.65 16.92
C ALA A 267 1.50 10.73 17.89
N SER A 268 1.50 9.90 18.93
CA SER A 268 2.59 9.84 19.93
C SER A 268 3.73 8.92 19.52
N PHE A 269 3.47 7.86 18.75
CA PHE A 269 4.48 6.86 18.40
C PHE A 269 5.28 7.24 17.16
N TYR A 270 4.62 7.76 16.13
CA TYR A 270 5.24 8.13 14.86
C TYR A 270 5.50 9.63 14.73
N ASP A 271 6.40 10.00 13.84
CA ASP A 271 6.64 11.39 13.45
C ASP A 271 6.66 11.59 11.93
N GLY A 272 6.83 12.84 11.47
CA GLY A 272 7.01 13.19 10.07
C GLY A 272 5.97 12.59 9.13
N LYS A 273 6.46 12.00 8.04
CA LYS A 273 5.62 11.43 6.96
C LYS A 273 4.83 10.20 7.41
N GLN A 274 5.40 9.37 8.28
CA GLN A 274 4.72 8.17 8.78
C GLN A 274 3.49 8.56 9.60
N ARG A 275 3.62 9.52 10.51
CA ARG A 275 2.49 10.04 11.28
C ARG A 275 1.41 10.65 10.40
N ASP A 276 1.80 11.51 9.45
CA ASP A 276 0.88 12.13 8.50
C ASP A 276 0.07 11.08 7.75
N PHE A 277 0.74 10.11 7.13
CA PHE A 277 0.12 9.03 6.38
C PHE A 277 -0.80 8.14 7.22
N LEU A 278 -0.37 7.77 8.43
CA LEU A 278 -1.16 6.88 9.29
C LEU A 278 -2.40 7.55 9.85
N LEU A 279 -2.31 8.82 10.26
CA LEU A 279 -3.47 9.58 10.71
C LEU A 279 -4.48 9.81 9.59
N TYR A 280 -3.99 10.13 8.38
CA TYR A 280 -4.83 10.19 7.18
C TYR A 280 -5.55 8.85 6.95
N THR A 281 -4.80 7.74 6.94
CA THR A 281 -5.37 6.40 6.68
C THR A 281 -6.40 6.01 7.73
N LEU A 282 -6.13 6.29 9.00
CA LEU A 282 -7.05 6.03 10.11
C LEU A 282 -8.36 6.81 9.93
N LEU A 283 -8.28 8.12 9.69
CA LEU A 283 -9.45 8.98 9.48
C LEU A 283 -10.26 8.53 8.26
N CYS A 284 -9.60 8.25 7.12
CA CYS A 284 -10.27 7.70 5.93
C CYS A 284 -11.08 6.45 6.24
N ASN A 285 -10.49 5.51 6.98
CA ASN A 285 -11.15 4.24 7.28
C ASN A 285 -12.39 4.44 8.16
N PHE A 286 -12.31 5.26 9.20
CA PHE A 286 -13.45 5.53 10.08
C PHE A 286 -14.58 6.29 9.37
N ILE A 287 -14.25 7.33 8.61
CA ILE A 287 -15.23 8.11 7.84
C ILE A 287 -15.94 7.22 6.82
N ARG A 288 -15.21 6.43 6.03
CA ARG A 288 -15.80 5.55 5.01
C ARG A 288 -16.69 4.46 5.58
N ASN A 289 -16.38 3.97 6.77
CA ASN A 289 -17.20 2.97 7.46
C ASN A 289 -18.37 3.57 8.22
N GLY A 290 -18.55 4.90 8.20
CA GLY A 290 -19.61 5.58 8.93
C GLY A 290 -19.48 5.46 10.45
N GLN A 291 -18.24 5.25 10.95
CA GLN A 291 -17.95 5.06 12.36
C GLN A 291 -17.44 6.37 12.98
N ASP A 292 -17.98 6.74 14.15
CA ASP A 292 -17.53 7.88 14.94
C ASP A 292 -17.42 9.22 14.15
N ILE A 293 -18.34 9.48 13.20
CA ILE A 293 -18.24 10.59 12.25
C ILE A 293 -18.09 11.95 12.95
N GLU A 294 -18.84 12.21 14.02
CA GLU A 294 -18.72 13.47 14.77
C GLU A 294 -17.34 13.62 15.39
N ARG A 295 -16.76 12.52 15.87
CA ARG A 295 -15.41 12.53 16.43
C ARG A 295 -14.36 12.62 15.34
N ALA A 296 -14.58 11.97 14.20
CA ALA A 296 -13.69 12.04 13.03
C ALA A 296 -13.55 13.49 12.52
N ASP A 297 -14.64 14.30 12.48
CA ASP A 297 -14.58 15.71 12.10
C ASP A 297 -13.71 16.55 13.07
N VAL A 298 -13.80 16.29 14.37
CA VAL A 298 -12.96 16.97 15.37
C VAL A 298 -11.50 16.61 15.20
N LEU A 299 -11.18 15.32 15.03
CA LEU A 299 -9.81 14.84 14.86
C LEU A 299 -9.24 15.21 13.50
N TYR A 300 -10.08 15.32 12.46
CA TYR A 300 -9.67 15.86 11.16
C TYR A 300 -9.14 17.30 11.29
N LYS A 301 -9.84 18.18 12.03
CA LYS A 301 -9.38 19.55 12.26
C LYS A 301 -8.04 19.60 13.01
N ASP A 302 -7.91 18.76 14.04
CA ASP A 302 -6.65 18.61 14.78
C ASP A 302 -5.50 18.11 13.87
N TYR A 303 -5.79 17.12 13.02
CA TYR A 303 -4.84 16.58 12.05
C TYR A 303 -4.35 17.63 11.05
N ILE A 304 -5.27 18.40 10.44
CA ILE A 304 -4.92 19.44 9.47
C ILE A 304 -4.08 20.54 10.12
N GLU A 305 -4.41 20.94 11.35
CA GLU A 305 -3.68 22.00 12.05
C GLU A 305 -2.27 21.57 12.47
N LYS A 306 -2.12 20.35 12.99
CA LYS A 306 -0.89 19.93 13.67
C LYS A 306 0.04 19.07 12.84
N TYR A 307 -0.51 18.15 12.02
CA TYR A 307 0.26 17.04 11.48
C TYR A 307 0.29 16.98 9.97
N ASN A 308 -0.78 17.41 9.29
CA ASN A 308 -0.87 17.30 7.83
C ASN A 308 0.20 18.13 7.13
N LYS A 309 0.93 17.48 6.20
CA LYS A 309 1.91 18.09 5.31
C LYS A 309 1.63 17.80 3.84
N ASP A 310 0.72 16.87 3.55
CA ASP A 310 0.37 16.46 2.20
C ASP A 310 -1.03 16.99 1.82
N ASN A 311 -1.07 17.94 0.87
CA ASN A 311 -2.33 18.51 0.39
C ASN A 311 -3.25 17.46 -0.26
N TYR A 312 -2.70 16.37 -0.80
CA TYR A 312 -3.49 15.29 -1.36
C TYR A 312 -4.32 14.60 -0.27
N TYR A 313 -3.73 14.28 0.88
CA TYR A 313 -4.46 13.68 2.01
C TYR A 313 -5.58 14.57 2.50
N LYS A 314 -5.31 15.88 2.60
CA LYS A 314 -6.33 16.87 2.94
C LYS A 314 -7.49 16.84 1.94
N SER A 315 -7.20 16.87 0.63
CA SER A 315 -8.23 16.92 -0.41
C SER A 315 -9.14 15.68 -0.40
N ILE A 316 -8.58 14.50 -0.10
CA ILE A 316 -9.37 13.26 0.02
C ILE A 316 -10.27 13.29 1.24
N LEU A 317 -9.76 13.72 2.40
CA LEU A 317 -10.58 13.84 3.60
C LEU A 317 -11.69 14.90 3.45
N ASP A 318 -11.40 16.03 2.82
CA ASP A 318 -12.41 17.06 2.49
C ASP A 318 -13.57 16.49 1.65
N LEU A 319 -13.25 15.61 0.68
CA LEU A 319 -14.25 14.93 -0.15
C LEU A 319 -15.07 13.90 0.63
N LEU A 320 -14.44 13.19 1.57
CA LEU A 320 -15.12 12.17 2.37
C LEU A 320 -16.07 12.75 3.43
N LEU A 321 -15.82 13.98 3.86
CA LEU A 321 -16.64 14.68 4.87
C LEU A 321 -17.79 15.52 4.28
N GLN A 322 -17.90 15.62 2.94
CA GLN A 322 -19.04 16.29 2.24
C GLN A 322 -20.25 15.37 2.13
#